data_76112f8d25d968aeec91934eee039492
#
_entry.id   76112f8d25d968aeec91934eee039492
#
_cell.length_a   1.000
_cell.length_b   1.000
_cell.length_c   1.000
_cell.angle_alpha   90.00
_cell.angle_beta   90.00
_cell.angle_gamma   90.00
#
_symmetry.space_group_name_H-M   'P 1'
#
loop_
_entity.id
_entity.type
_entity.pdbx_description
1 polymer ?
#
loop_
_entity_poly.entity_id
_entity_poly.type
_entity_poly.pdbx_seq_one_letter_code
_entity_poly.pdbx_strand_id
1 'polypeptide(L)'
;MNKGKKLYEGKAKIIYEGPEKGTGIQHFKDDATAFNNQKKAMVEGKGVLNNRISEHILYNLNQVGIKTHLIKRLNMREQLIKLCEIYPVEFIVRNIATGSLTKRLGIPDGTILSKPLIEFSYKNDDLGDPVISREHILEFGWIDNPTTLDSIIDRCLRTNDFMQGMFRAVGIKLVDFKLEFGKSKNDGKVLLADEISPDTCRLWDVLSEKKLDKDRFRKDLGNIIQAYQEVARRLGIIHEES
;
A
#
# COMPACT_ATOMS: atom_id res chain seq x y z
N MET A 1 11.14 -9.62 20.08
CA MET A 1 9.80 -9.99 20.55
C MET A 1 9.46 -11.37 20.03
N ASN A 2 8.91 -12.28 20.86
CA ASN A 2 8.51 -13.60 20.38
C ASN A 2 7.20 -13.47 19.58
N LYS A 3 7.18 -14.08 18.40
CA LYS A 3 5.98 -14.20 17.56
C LYS A 3 5.04 -15.22 18.19
N GLY A 4 3.77 -14.88 18.29
CA GLY A 4 2.73 -15.83 18.62
C GLY A 4 2.33 -16.70 17.42
N LYS A 5 1.11 -17.23 17.45
CA LYS A 5 0.55 -18.06 16.37
C LYS A 5 0.48 -17.27 15.05
N LYS A 6 0.76 -17.95 13.92
CA LYS A 6 0.50 -17.40 12.58
C LYS A 6 -1.03 -17.25 12.38
N LEU A 7 -1.47 -16.00 12.15
CA LEU A 7 -2.87 -15.67 11.95
C LEU A 7 -3.26 -15.64 10.47
N TYR A 8 -2.36 -15.16 9.62
CA TYR A 8 -2.60 -14.99 8.19
C TYR A 8 -1.29 -15.00 7.41
N GLU A 9 -1.32 -15.53 6.19
CA GLU A 9 -0.22 -15.43 5.24
C GLU A 9 -0.75 -15.02 3.87
N GLY A 10 -0.26 -13.86 3.39
CA GLY A 10 -0.54 -13.32 2.07
C GLY A 10 0.66 -13.44 1.13
N LYS A 11 0.54 -12.79 -0.03
CA LYS A 11 1.56 -12.79 -1.09
C LYS A 11 2.90 -12.18 -0.64
N ALA A 12 2.86 -11.08 0.10
CA ALA A 12 4.05 -10.30 0.50
C ALA A 12 4.29 -10.25 2.02
N LYS A 13 3.35 -10.72 2.83
CA LYS A 13 3.37 -10.56 4.29
C LYS A 13 2.82 -11.77 5.02
N ILE A 14 3.28 -11.93 6.27
CA ILE A 14 2.70 -12.86 7.24
C ILE A 14 2.32 -12.06 8.49
N ILE A 15 1.13 -12.31 9.03
CA ILE A 15 0.67 -11.73 10.29
C ILE A 15 0.71 -12.80 11.37
N TYR A 16 1.41 -12.51 12.45
CA TYR A 16 1.45 -13.31 13.66
C TYR A 16 0.70 -12.62 14.80
N GLU A 17 0.25 -13.36 15.76
CA GLU A 17 -0.27 -12.81 17.01
C GLU A 17 0.83 -12.01 17.73
N GLY A 18 0.48 -10.82 18.20
CA GLY A 18 1.37 -9.93 18.91
C GLY A 18 1.41 -10.21 20.42
N PRO A 19 2.25 -9.49 21.17
CA PRO A 19 2.44 -9.71 22.61
C PRO A 19 1.23 -9.28 23.45
N GLU A 20 0.41 -8.36 22.96
CA GLU A 20 -0.77 -7.85 23.65
C GLU A 20 -2.03 -8.19 22.87
N LYS A 21 -3.14 -8.38 23.57
CA LYS A 21 -4.45 -8.64 22.95
C LYS A 21 -4.79 -7.56 21.92
N GLY A 22 -5.19 -7.98 20.73
CA GLY A 22 -5.54 -7.08 19.61
C GLY A 22 -4.35 -6.47 18.91
N THR A 23 -3.11 -6.92 19.20
CA THR A 23 -1.91 -6.57 18.43
C THR A 23 -1.44 -7.72 17.56
N GLY A 24 -0.71 -7.40 16.50
CA GLY A 24 -0.08 -8.39 15.62
C GLY A 24 1.33 -8.00 15.24
N ILE A 25 2.11 -8.99 14.83
CA ILE A 25 3.43 -8.78 14.22
C ILE A 25 3.30 -9.04 12.74
N GLN A 26 3.47 -7.98 11.93
CA GLN A 26 3.48 -8.03 10.48
C GLN A 26 4.90 -8.26 9.99
N HIS A 27 5.15 -9.39 9.35
CA HIS A 27 6.42 -9.77 8.76
C HIS A 27 6.38 -9.58 7.24
N PHE A 28 7.34 -8.84 6.70
CA PHE A 28 7.48 -8.56 5.26
C PHE A 28 8.37 -9.61 4.59
N LYS A 29 7.83 -10.26 3.54
CA LYS A 29 8.49 -11.30 2.75
C LYS A 29 9.27 -10.69 1.59
N ASP A 30 10.24 -11.44 1.09
CA ASP A 30 10.97 -11.10 -0.14
C ASP A 30 10.24 -11.54 -1.42
N ASP A 31 9.10 -12.22 -1.28
CA ASP A 31 8.29 -12.66 -2.41
C ASP A 31 7.76 -11.48 -3.21
N ALA A 32 7.97 -11.49 -4.52
CA ALA A 32 7.36 -10.61 -5.50
C ALA A 32 6.40 -11.42 -6.36
N THR A 33 5.15 -11.00 -6.44
CA THR A 33 4.12 -11.64 -7.24
C THR A 33 3.43 -10.62 -8.15
N ALA A 34 3.05 -11.04 -9.35
CA ALA A 34 2.27 -10.24 -10.28
C ALA A 34 1.26 -11.12 -11.03
N PHE A 35 0.23 -10.48 -11.64
CA PHE A 35 -0.77 -11.14 -12.47
C PHE A 35 -1.44 -12.33 -11.75
N ASN A 36 -2.02 -12.09 -10.55
CA ASN A 36 -2.68 -13.13 -9.74
C ASN A 36 -1.82 -14.38 -9.53
N ASN A 37 -0.58 -14.17 -9.07
CA ASN A 37 0.41 -15.24 -8.81
C ASN A 37 0.94 -15.98 -10.05
N GLN A 38 0.61 -15.59 -11.28
CA GLN A 38 1.17 -16.17 -12.49
C GLN A 38 2.68 -15.89 -12.63
N LYS A 39 3.14 -14.76 -12.11
CA LYS A 39 4.56 -14.40 -12.05
C LYS A 39 5.02 -14.29 -10.61
N LYS A 40 6.04 -15.08 -10.25
CA LYS A 40 6.61 -15.15 -8.90
C LYS A 40 8.13 -15.09 -8.97
N ALA A 41 8.74 -14.36 -8.05
CA ALA A 41 10.18 -14.38 -7.82
C ALA A 41 10.48 -14.06 -6.36
N MET A 42 11.62 -14.51 -5.86
CA MET A 42 12.19 -14.03 -4.62
C MET A 42 13.16 -12.87 -4.95
N VAL A 43 12.97 -11.73 -4.31
CA VAL A 43 13.79 -10.52 -4.48
C VAL A 43 14.42 -10.21 -3.13
N GLU A 44 15.64 -10.68 -2.91
CA GLU A 44 16.33 -10.53 -1.64
C GLU A 44 16.40 -9.06 -1.20
N GLY A 45 16.07 -8.80 0.07
CA GLY A 45 16.05 -7.48 0.66
C GLY A 45 14.77 -6.65 0.39
N LYS A 46 13.86 -7.11 -0.50
CA LYS A 46 12.62 -6.37 -0.81
C LYS A 46 11.75 -6.16 0.44
N GLY A 47 11.60 -7.19 1.27
CA GLY A 47 10.81 -7.12 2.50
C GLY A 47 11.40 -6.13 3.51
N VAL A 48 12.72 -6.02 3.58
CA VAL A 48 13.41 -5.03 4.43
C VAL A 48 13.07 -3.61 3.98
N LEU A 49 13.17 -3.32 2.69
CA LEU A 49 12.87 -1.99 2.14
C LEU A 49 11.39 -1.64 2.28
N ASN A 50 10.49 -2.57 1.95
CA ASN A 50 9.04 -2.35 2.11
C ASN A 50 8.67 -2.09 3.56
N ASN A 51 9.24 -2.85 4.52
CA ASN A 51 9.03 -2.61 5.94
C ASN A 51 9.44 -1.20 6.37
N ARG A 52 10.63 -0.76 5.97
CA ARG A 52 11.17 0.56 6.36
C ARG A 52 10.42 1.72 5.69
N ILE A 53 10.11 1.60 4.39
CA ILE A 53 9.36 2.62 3.65
C ILE A 53 7.92 2.71 4.20
N SER A 54 7.26 1.57 4.42
CA SER A 54 5.90 1.54 4.96
C SER A 54 5.84 2.12 6.38
N GLU A 55 6.79 1.77 7.25
CA GLU A 55 6.88 2.36 8.59
C GLU A 55 7.02 3.88 8.52
N HIS A 56 7.95 4.38 7.70
CA HIS A 56 8.18 5.82 7.52
C HIS A 56 6.89 6.55 7.09
N ILE A 57 6.20 6.02 6.09
CA ILE A 57 4.96 6.66 5.58
C ILE A 57 3.84 6.59 6.61
N LEU A 58 3.55 5.41 7.18
CA LEU A 58 2.47 5.22 8.14
C LEU A 58 2.70 6.00 9.43
N TYR A 59 3.96 6.10 9.89
CA TYR A 59 4.32 6.93 11.03
C TYR A 59 3.98 8.40 10.78
N ASN A 60 4.43 8.96 9.66
CA ASN A 60 4.17 10.35 9.31
C ASN A 60 2.67 10.64 9.10
N LEU A 61 1.91 9.71 8.50
CA LEU A 61 0.46 9.82 8.38
C LEU A 61 -0.22 9.91 9.76
N ASN A 62 0.25 9.15 10.75
CA ASN A 62 -0.25 9.27 12.13
C ASN A 62 0.01 10.67 12.72
N GLN A 63 1.17 11.30 12.42
CA GLN A 63 1.51 12.64 12.91
C GLN A 63 0.57 13.72 12.33
N VAL A 64 0.13 13.57 11.08
CA VAL A 64 -0.83 14.49 10.44
C VAL A 64 -2.30 14.11 10.67
N GLY A 65 -2.57 13.21 11.62
CA GLY A 65 -3.92 12.87 12.08
C GLY A 65 -4.64 11.80 11.26
N ILE A 66 -3.98 11.16 10.28
CA ILE A 66 -4.51 10.00 9.56
C ILE A 66 -4.13 8.74 10.36
N LYS A 67 -5.09 8.20 11.11
CA LYS A 67 -4.82 7.06 12.02
C LYS A 67 -4.57 5.78 11.23
N THR A 68 -3.44 5.15 11.51
CA THR A 68 -3.00 3.88 10.90
C THR A 68 -2.96 2.75 11.92
N HIS A 69 -2.83 1.52 11.44
CA HIS A 69 -2.67 0.35 12.29
C HIS A 69 -1.25 0.23 12.89
N LEU A 70 -0.28 0.97 12.37
CA LEU A 70 1.11 0.92 12.83
C LEU A 70 1.22 1.37 14.29
N ILE A 71 1.89 0.54 15.12
CA ILE A 71 2.32 0.90 16.47
C ILE A 71 3.79 1.31 16.42
N LYS A 72 4.66 0.41 15.96
CA LYS A 72 6.10 0.69 15.78
C LYS A 72 6.78 -0.40 14.92
N ARG A 73 7.93 -0.07 14.34
CA ARG A 73 8.83 -1.05 13.73
C ARG A 73 9.57 -1.81 14.83
N LEU A 74 9.68 -3.14 14.69
CA LEU A 74 10.37 -4.01 15.64
C LEU A 74 11.80 -4.30 15.21
N ASN A 75 12.00 -4.58 13.93
CA ASN A 75 13.30 -4.90 13.34
C ASN A 75 13.29 -4.64 11.83
N MET A 76 14.26 -5.16 11.10
CA MET A 76 14.41 -4.93 9.65
C MET A 76 13.24 -5.44 8.82
N ARG A 77 12.47 -6.42 9.29
CA ARG A 77 11.39 -7.07 8.53
C ARG A 77 10.03 -7.04 9.22
N GLU A 78 9.93 -6.45 10.42
CA GLU A 78 8.73 -6.61 11.24
C GLU A 78 8.24 -5.32 11.85
N GLN A 79 6.92 -5.18 11.87
CA GLN A 79 6.19 -4.12 12.54
C GLN A 79 5.23 -4.71 13.57
N LEU A 80 5.10 -4.01 14.70
CA LEU A 80 3.99 -4.21 15.62
C LEU A 80 2.82 -3.36 15.14
N ILE A 81 1.67 -3.99 14.98
CA ILE A 81 0.47 -3.37 14.43
C ILE A 81 -0.73 -3.63 15.35
N LYS A 82 -1.75 -2.80 15.24
CA LYS A 82 -3.11 -3.12 15.72
C LYS A 82 -3.75 -4.08 14.74
N LEU A 83 -4.27 -5.20 15.24
CA LEU A 83 -5.04 -6.12 14.42
C LEU A 83 -6.35 -5.47 14.01
N CYS A 84 -6.65 -5.55 12.72
CA CYS A 84 -7.87 -5.03 12.14
C CYS A 84 -8.65 -6.16 11.47
N GLU A 85 -9.97 -6.05 11.52
CA GLU A 85 -10.86 -6.74 10.60
C GLU A 85 -10.89 -5.92 9.31
N ILE A 86 -10.21 -6.43 8.28
CA ILE A 86 -10.02 -5.70 7.02
C ILE A 86 -11.32 -5.72 6.21
N TYR A 87 -11.74 -4.56 5.73
CA TYR A 87 -12.82 -4.49 4.75
C TYR A 87 -12.40 -5.16 3.45
N PRO A 88 -13.28 -5.95 2.81
CA PRO A 88 -12.94 -6.64 1.56
C PRO A 88 -12.94 -5.70 0.34
N VAL A 89 -12.45 -4.48 0.53
CA VAL A 89 -12.42 -3.41 -0.47
C VAL A 89 -11.02 -2.80 -0.51
N GLU A 90 -10.43 -2.76 -1.70
CA GLU A 90 -9.24 -1.99 -1.99
C GLU A 90 -9.61 -0.62 -2.53
N PHE A 91 -8.96 0.42 -2.03
CA PHE A 91 -9.12 1.80 -2.46
C PHE A 91 -7.92 2.20 -3.30
N ILE A 92 -8.12 2.48 -4.59
CA ILE A 92 -7.05 2.86 -5.50
C ILE A 92 -7.20 4.35 -5.80
N VAL A 93 -6.20 5.14 -5.40
CA VAL A 93 -6.16 6.58 -5.68
C VAL A 93 -5.20 6.82 -6.85
N ARG A 94 -5.68 7.49 -7.90
CA ARG A 94 -4.91 7.74 -9.12
C ARG A 94 -4.76 9.24 -9.39
N ASN A 95 -3.53 9.67 -9.61
CA ASN A 95 -3.18 11.02 -10.05
C ASN A 95 -2.85 11.05 -11.55
N ILE A 96 -2.40 9.90 -12.09
CA ILE A 96 -2.03 9.71 -13.49
C ILE A 96 -2.66 8.40 -13.96
N ALA A 97 -3.27 8.41 -15.14
CA ALA A 97 -3.85 7.21 -15.73
C ALA A 97 -2.76 6.26 -16.22
N THR A 98 -2.75 5.05 -15.66
CA THR A 98 -1.84 3.95 -16.08
C THR A 98 -2.43 2.59 -15.70
N GLY A 99 -1.78 1.53 -16.15
CA GLY A 99 -2.09 0.15 -15.77
C GLY A 99 -3.48 -0.31 -16.17
N SER A 100 -4.29 -0.80 -15.22
CA SER A 100 -5.63 -1.33 -15.52
C SER A 100 -6.62 -0.26 -15.99
N LEU A 101 -6.49 0.98 -15.54
CA LEU A 101 -7.37 2.08 -15.92
C LEU A 101 -7.27 2.36 -17.43
N THR A 102 -6.04 2.51 -17.94
CA THR A 102 -5.82 2.78 -19.36
C THR A 102 -6.28 1.64 -20.25
N LYS A 103 -6.06 0.40 -19.83
CA LYS A 103 -6.53 -0.79 -20.56
C LYS A 103 -8.05 -0.89 -20.61
N ARG A 104 -8.75 -0.57 -19.50
CA ARG A 104 -10.21 -0.66 -19.44
C ARG A 104 -10.92 0.43 -20.23
N LEU A 105 -10.37 1.65 -20.22
CA LEU A 105 -11.06 2.82 -20.76
C LEU A 105 -10.45 3.33 -22.08
N GLY A 106 -9.37 2.71 -22.58
CA GLY A 106 -8.69 3.15 -23.81
C GLY A 106 -8.01 4.52 -23.69
N ILE A 107 -7.72 4.97 -22.46
CA ILE A 107 -7.07 6.25 -22.20
C ILE A 107 -5.55 6.10 -22.43
N PRO A 108 -4.86 7.09 -23.03
CA PRO A 108 -3.41 7.04 -23.18
C PRO A 108 -2.67 6.88 -21.84
N ASP A 109 -1.65 6.01 -21.83
CA ASP A 109 -0.81 5.80 -20.64
C ASP A 109 -0.05 7.09 -20.29
N GLY A 110 -0.01 7.46 -19.02
CA GLY A 110 0.61 8.70 -18.57
C GLY A 110 -0.28 9.94 -18.60
N THR A 111 -1.56 9.83 -18.96
CA THR A 111 -2.50 10.97 -18.91
C THR A 111 -2.64 11.49 -17.49
N ILE A 112 -2.32 12.78 -17.30
CA ILE A 112 -2.46 13.46 -16.00
C ILE A 112 -3.95 13.72 -15.75
N LEU A 113 -4.45 13.30 -14.60
CA LEU A 113 -5.84 13.54 -14.21
C LEU A 113 -5.99 14.95 -13.63
N SER A 114 -7.08 15.64 -13.93
CA SER A 114 -7.36 16.99 -13.42
C SER A 114 -7.58 17.03 -11.90
N LYS A 115 -8.01 15.92 -11.34
CA LYS A 115 -8.19 15.68 -9.90
C LYS A 115 -7.95 14.20 -9.60
N PRO A 116 -7.59 13.85 -8.35
CA PRO A 116 -7.44 12.46 -7.96
C PRO A 116 -8.72 11.64 -8.25
N LEU A 117 -8.56 10.50 -8.90
CA LEU A 117 -9.62 9.53 -9.13
C LEU A 117 -9.53 8.43 -8.08
N ILE A 118 -10.64 8.12 -7.41
CA ILE A 118 -10.74 6.98 -6.50
C ILE A 118 -11.52 5.88 -7.18
N GLU A 119 -10.92 4.69 -7.26
CA GLU A 119 -11.57 3.46 -7.68
C GLU A 119 -11.62 2.47 -6.53
N PHE A 120 -12.58 1.57 -6.58
CA PHE A 120 -12.73 0.49 -5.61
C PHE A 120 -12.57 -0.86 -6.32
N SER A 121 -11.90 -1.81 -5.66
CA SER A 121 -11.87 -3.21 -6.09
C SER A 121 -12.33 -4.10 -4.95
N TYR A 122 -13.10 -5.12 -5.29
CA TYR A 122 -13.43 -6.19 -4.35
C TYR A 122 -12.22 -7.08 -4.16
N LYS A 123 -11.74 -7.18 -2.92
CA LYS A 123 -10.54 -7.95 -2.56
C LYS A 123 -10.85 -9.44 -2.61
N ASN A 124 -10.72 -10.02 -3.78
CA ASN A 124 -10.94 -11.44 -4.02
C ASN A 124 -10.04 -11.91 -5.17
N ASP A 125 -8.94 -12.58 -4.81
CA ASP A 125 -7.94 -13.06 -5.76
C ASP A 125 -8.52 -14.04 -6.80
N ASP A 126 -9.49 -14.88 -6.41
CA ASP A 126 -10.11 -15.86 -7.30
C ASP A 126 -10.96 -15.19 -8.37
N LEU A 127 -11.51 -14.03 -8.08
CA LEU A 127 -12.26 -13.20 -9.04
C LEU A 127 -11.39 -12.17 -9.76
N GLY A 128 -10.08 -12.10 -9.46
CA GLY A 128 -9.16 -11.15 -10.06
C GLY A 128 -9.30 -9.71 -9.58
N ASP A 129 -9.76 -9.51 -8.35
CA ASP A 129 -9.96 -8.20 -7.70
C ASP A 129 -10.81 -7.24 -8.58
N PRO A 130 -12.06 -7.59 -8.92
CA PRO A 130 -12.87 -6.84 -9.86
C PRO A 130 -13.15 -5.42 -9.37
N VAL A 131 -13.17 -4.47 -10.31
CA VAL A 131 -13.58 -3.08 -10.02
C VAL A 131 -15.06 -3.06 -9.69
N ILE A 132 -15.41 -2.36 -8.62
CA ILE A 132 -16.76 -2.25 -8.07
C ILE A 132 -17.17 -0.79 -7.91
N SER A 133 -18.46 -0.53 -7.77
CA SER A 133 -18.97 0.79 -7.47
C SER A 133 -19.21 1.00 -5.98
N ARG A 134 -19.45 2.26 -5.60
CA ARG A 134 -19.90 2.64 -4.26
C ARG A 134 -21.17 1.89 -3.84
N GLU A 135 -22.10 1.74 -4.78
CA GLU A 135 -23.38 1.08 -4.55
C GLU A 135 -23.17 -0.40 -4.24
N HIS A 136 -22.26 -1.09 -4.94
CA HIS A 136 -21.92 -2.48 -4.60
C HIS A 136 -21.39 -2.61 -3.16
N ILE A 137 -20.54 -1.68 -2.72
CA ILE A 137 -19.97 -1.71 -1.36
C ILE A 137 -21.06 -1.63 -0.30
N LEU A 138 -22.04 -0.75 -0.52
CA LEU A 138 -23.12 -0.52 0.43
C LEU A 138 -24.20 -1.61 0.36
N GLU A 139 -24.59 -2.04 -0.83
CA GLU A 139 -25.59 -3.07 -1.04
C GLU A 139 -25.21 -4.42 -0.43
N PHE A 140 -23.94 -4.81 -0.60
CA PHE A 140 -23.43 -6.06 -0.04
C PHE A 140 -22.90 -5.93 1.39
N GLY A 141 -23.00 -4.77 2.01
CA GLY A 141 -22.60 -4.54 3.40
C GLY A 141 -21.10 -4.71 3.66
N TRP A 142 -20.26 -4.53 2.62
CA TRP A 142 -18.80 -4.65 2.79
C TRP A 142 -18.21 -3.53 3.64
N ILE A 143 -18.89 -2.39 3.71
CA ILE A 143 -18.64 -1.30 4.68
C ILE A 143 -19.97 -0.95 5.32
N ASP A 144 -19.96 -0.70 6.63
CA ASP A 144 -21.13 -0.65 7.50
C ASP A 144 -22.23 0.33 7.07
N ASN A 145 -21.83 1.48 6.55
CA ASN A 145 -22.77 2.55 6.19
C ASN A 145 -22.09 3.62 5.30
N PRO A 146 -22.89 4.47 4.64
CA PRO A 146 -22.37 5.54 3.77
C PRO A 146 -21.42 6.50 4.46
N THR A 147 -21.68 6.88 5.72
CA THR A 147 -20.83 7.82 6.48
C THR A 147 -19.44 7.25 6.72
N THR A 148 -19.33 5.96 7.03
CA THR A 148 -18.03 5.27 7.16
C THR A 148 -17.28 5.27 5.84
N LEU A 149 -17.96 4.94 4.73
CA LEU A 149 -17.35 4.94 3.41
C LEU A 149 -16.87 6.35 3.01
N ASP A 150 -17.68 7.39 3.25
CA ASP A 150 -17.30 8.78 2.97
C ASP A 150 -16.10 9.21 3.81
N SER A 151 -16.04 8.83 5.07
CA SER A 151 -14.87 9.09 5.95
C SER A 151 -13.61 8.38 5.45
N ILE A 152 -13.72 7.18 4.87
CA ILE A 152 -12.59 6.47 4.27
C ILE A 152 -12.12 7.19 3.00
N ILE A 153 -13.06 7.61 2.14
CA ILE A 153 -12.76 8.36 0.91
C ILE A 153 -12.03 9.67 1.24
N ASP A 154 -12.49 10.44 2.25
CA ASP A 154 -11.80 11.63 2.72
C ASP A 154 -10.36 11.33 3.16
N ARG A 155 -10.16 10.25 3.92
CA ARG A 155 -8.81 9.82 4.32
C ARG A 155 -7.95 9.41 3.14
N CYS A 156 -8.52 8.78 2.11
CA CYS A 156 -7.79 8.46 0.88
C CYS A 156 -7.26 9.73 0.19
N LEU A 157 -8.10 10.76 0.08
CA LEU A 157 -7.71 12.05 -0.53
C LEU A 157 -6.65 12.77 0.32
N ARG A 158 -6.83 12.86 1.63
CA ARG A 158 -5.84 13.45 2.54
C ARG A 158 -4.51 12.68 2.53
N THR A 159 -4.56 11.34 2.46
CA THR A 159 -3.36 10.52 2.29
C THR A 159 -2.66 10.83 0.97
N ASN A 160 -3.43 11.01 -0.11
CA ASN A 160 -2.90 11.39 -1.41
C ASN A 160 -2.17 12.73 -1.36
N ASP A 161 -2.79 13.76 -0.78
CA ASP A 161 -2.20 15.10 -0.69
C ASP A 161 -0.89 15.07 0.09
N PHE A 162 -0.87 14.39 1.23
CA PHE A 162 0.34 14.22 2.04
C PHE A 162 1.44 13.49 1.25
N MET A 163 1.11 12.34 0.65
CA MET A 163 2.10 11.54 -0.07
C MET A 163 2.60 12.21 -1.35
N GLN A 164 1.75 12.92 -2.09
CA GLN A 164 2.18 13.71 -3.24
C GLN A 164 3.23 14.76 -2.82
N GLY A 165 2.98 15.50 -1.73
CA GLY A 165 3.93 16.47 -1.19
C GLY A 165 5.25 15.82 -0.79
N MET A 166 5.20 14.75 -0.02
CA MET A 166 6.36 14.00 0.47
C MET A 166 7.23 13.47 -0.68
N PHE A 167 6.63 12.78 -1.64
CA PHE A 167 7.36 12.22 -2.78
C PHE A 167 7.90 13.29 -3.72
N ARG A 168 7.10 14.33 -4.00
CA ARG A 168 7.53 15.42 -4.87
C ARG A 168 8.73 16.18 -4.31
N ALA A 169 8.80 16.36 -3.00
CA ALA A 169 9.93 17.01 -2.32
C ALA A 169 11.26 16.30 -2.58
N VAL A 170 11.23 15.02 -2.88
CA VAL A 170 12.42 14.19 -3.16
C VAL A 170 12.52 13.76 -4.64
N GLY A 171 11.84 14.47 -5.54
CA GLY A 171 11.93 14.23 -6.99
C GLY A 171 11.24 12.96 -7.47
N ILE A 172 10.23 12.48 -6.75
CA ILE A 172 9.42 11.32 -7.10
C ILE A 172 7.98 11.76 -7.40
N LYS A 173 7.41 11.24 -8.47
CA LYS A 173 6.02 11.44 -8.90
C LYS A 173 5.18 10.28 -8.38
N LEU A 174 4.19 10.58 -7.50
CA LEU A 174 3.19 9.60 -7.06
C LEU A 174 2.12 9.47 -8.13
N VAL A 175 2.12 8.35 -8.84
CA VAL A 175 1.22 8.07 -9.97
C VAL A 175 -0.12 7.55 -9.50
N ASP A 176 -0.11 6.47 -8.78
CA ASP A 176 -1.25 5.89 -8.09
C ASP A 176 -0.79 5.03 -6.90
N PHE A 177 -1.73 4.67 -6.05
CA PHE A 177 -1.46 3.76 -4.94
C PHE A 177 -2.75 3.10 -4.45
N LYS A 178 -2.59 1.95 -3.79
CA LYS A 178 -3.65 1.16 -3.19
C LYS A 178 -3.61 1.31 -1.67
N LEU A 179 -4.78 1.47 -1.06
CA LEU A 179 -4.98 1.49 0.39
C LEU A 179 -5.98 0.41 0.79
N GLU A 180 -5.78 -0.13 1.99
CA GLU A 180 -6.74 -1.00 2.67
C GLU A 180 -7.11 -0.41 4.03
N PHE A 181 -8.35 -0.57 4.42
CA PHE A 181 -8.85 -0.11 5.72
C PHE A 181 -9.50 -1.27 6.48
N GLY A 182 -9.57 -1.13 7.79
CA GLY A 182 -10.25 -2.12 8.61
C GLY A 182 -10.60 -1.56 9.98
N LYS A 183 -11.49 -2.28 10.68
CA LYS A 183 -11.87 -2.00 12.06
C LYS A 183 -10.85 -2.59 13.02
N SER A 184 -10.29 -1.77 13.88
CA SER A 184 -9.43 -2.21 14.98
C SER A 184 -10.18 -3.20 15.88
N LYS A 185 -9.57 -4.35 16.14
CA LYS A 185 -10.15 -5.39 17.02
C LYS A 185 -10.22 -4.96 18.49
N ASN A 186 -9.54 -3.87 18.87
CA ASN A 186 -9.52 -3.38 20.25
C ASN A 186 -10.64 -2.38 20.53
N ASP A 187 -10.89 -1.43 19.63
CA ASP A 187 -11.77 -0.29 19.89
C ASP A 187 -12.77 -0.03 18.74
N GLY A 188 -12.82 -0.88 17.73
CA GLY A 188 -13.73 -0.78 16.58
C GLY A 188 -13.47 0.41 15.66
N LYS A 189 -12.44 1.22 15.91
CA LYS A 189 -12.13 2.38 15.07
C LYS A 189 -11.59 1.95 13.72
N VAL A 190 -12.01 2.65 12.68
CA VAL A 190 -11.50 2.45 11.33
C VAL A 190 -10.08 3.00 11.24
N LEU A 191 -9.15 2.16 10.84
CA LEU A 191 -7.73 2.48 10.65
C LEU A 191 -7.32 2.22 9.21
N LEU A 192 -6.37 3.02 8.72
CA LEU A 192 -5.60 2.69 7.54
C LEU A 192 -4.66 1.53 7.90
N ALA A 193 -4.75 0.45 7.17
CA ALA A 193 -4.05 -0.81 7.43
C ALA A 193 -3.18 -1.21 6.24
N ASP A 194 -2.71 -2.45 6.24
CA ASP A 194 -1.81 -3.04 5.25
C ASP A 194 -0.45 -2.33 5.18
N GLU A 195 0.07 -2.06 4.01
CA GLU A 195 1.33 -1.33 3.77
C GLU A 195 1.14 -0.19 2.79
N ILE A 196 2.03 0.80 2.85
CA ILE A 196 2.27 1.76 1.79
C ILE A 196 3.73 1.65 1.41
N SER A 197 4.01 1.11 0.23
CA SER A 197 5.36 0.80 -0.23
C SER A 197 5.43 0.80 -1.76
N PRO A 198 6.61 0.64 -2.37
CA PRO A 198 6.69 0.47 -3.83
C PRO A 198 5.97 -0.77 -4.37
N ASP A 199 5.51 -1.70 -3.51
CA ASP A 199 4.63 -2.81 -3.90
C ASP A 199 3.18 -2.36 -4.12
N THR A 200 2.73 -1.34 -3.40
CA THR A 200 1.35 -0.81 -3.43
C THR A 200 1.23 0.55 -4.11
N CYS A 201 2.36 1.21 -4.41
CA CYS A 201 2.42 2.49 -5.11
C CYS A 201 3.05 2.35 -6.49
N ARG A 202 2.62 3.19 -7.45
CA ARG A 202 3.40 3.51 -8.64
C ARG A 202 4.13 4.82 -8.43
N LEU A 203 5.44 4.76 -8.57
CA LEU A 203 6.37 5.84 -8.30
C LEU A 203 7.27 6.05 -9.50
N TRP A 204 7.24 7.25 -10.09
CA TRP A 204 8.08 7.58 -11.22
C TRP A 204 9.08 8.68 -10.85
N ASP A 205 10.29 8.56 -11.33
CA ASP A 205 11.27 9.65 -11.24
C ASP A 205 10.76 10.86 -12.02
N VAL A 206 10.82 12.06 -11.42
CA VAL A 206 10.25 13.29 -12.02
C VAL A 206 10.94 13.66 -13.31
N LEU A 207 12.24 13.47 -13.43
CA LEU A 207 13.06 13.91 -14.58
C LEU A 207 13.13 12.86 -15.67
N SER A 208 13.43 11.61 -15.30
CA SER A 208 13.68 10.52 -16.26
C SER A 208 12.47 9.64 -16.54
N GLU A 209 11.37 9.81 -15.79
CA GLU A 209 10.17 8.97 -15.81
C GLU A 209 10.42 7.47 -15.57
N LYS A 210 11.61 7.12 -15.08
CA LYS A 210 11.93 5.75 -14.70
C LYS A 210 10.98 5.27 -13.61
N LYS A 211 10.54 4.03 -13.74
CA LYS A 211 9.69 3.36 -12.74
C LYS A 211 10.53 2.98 -11.53
N LEU A 212 10.10 3.40 -10.33
CA LEU A 212 10.78 3.14 -9.05
C LEU A 212 9.97 2.18 -8.16
N ASP A 213 9.09 1.40 -8.75
CA ASP A 213 8.07 0.59 -8.10
C ASP A 213 7.98 -0.82 -8.71
N LYS A 214 6.99 -1.59 -8.28
CA LYS A 214 6.72 -2.97 -8.67
C LYS A 214 6.45 -3.15 -10.18
N ASP A 215 6.17 -2.09 -10.94
CA ASP A 215 6.03 -2.19 -12.39
C ASP A 215 7.34 -2.63 -13.06
N ARG A 216 8.49 -2.44 -12.42
CA ARG A 216 9.76 -3.04 -12.88
C ARG A 216 9.69 -4.56 -12.93
N PHE A 217 9.05 -5.18 -11.93
CA PHE A 217 8.82 -6.63 -11.91
C PHE A 217 7.71 -7.05 -12.88
N ARG A 218 6.60 -6.30 -12.91
CA ARG A 218 5.47 -6.60 -13.81
C ARG A 218 5.85 -6.55 -15.29
N LYS A 219 6.71 -5.59 -15.67
CA LYS A 219 7.10 -5.28 -17.06
C LYS A 219 8.50 -5.78 -17.45
N ASP A 220 9.13 -6.63 -16.63
CA ASP A 220 10.48 -7.17 -16.85
C ASP A 220 11.58 -6.10 -17.08
N LEU A 221 11.48 -4.96 -16.39
CA LEU A 221 12.44 -3.87 -16.52
C LEU A 221 13.74 -4.08 -15.72
N GLY A 222 13.85 -5.18 -14.95
CA GLY A 222 14.99 -5.49 -14.12
C GLY A 222 15.22 -4.52 -12.95
N ASN A 223 16.27 -4.76 -12.16
CA ASN A 223 16.76 -3.85 -11.11
C ASN A 223 15.69 -3.36 -10.11
N ILE A 224 14.78 -4.25 -9.71
CA ILE A 224 13.70 -3.89 -8.78
C ILE A 224 14.23 -3.45 -7.42
N ILE A 225 15.25 -4.15 -6.89
CA ILE A 225 15.83 -3.83 -5.58
C ILE A 225 16.48 -2.45 -5.57
N GLN A 226 17.22 -2.12 -6.64
CA GLN A 226 17.86 -0.81 -6.79
C GLN A 226 16.82 0.33 -6.87
N ALA A 227 15.69 0.07 -7.51
CA ALA A 227 14.60 1.05 -7.56
C ALA A 227 13.99 1.30 -6.17
N TYR A 228 13.81 0.25 -5.36
CA TYR A 228 13.29 0.39 -3.99
C TYR A 228 14.34 1.04 -3.06
N GLN A 229 15.62 0.72 -3.24
CA GLN A 229 16.71 1.40 -2.55
C GLN A 229 16.74 2.89 -2.88
N GLU A 230 16.55 3.25 -4.15
CA GLU A 230 16.50 4.65 -4.57
C GLU A 230 15.33 5.41 -3.92
N VAL A 231 14.15 4.81 -3.81
CA VAL A 231 13.02 5.39 -3.07
C VAL A 231 13.39 5.57 -1.59
N ALA A 232 13.96 4.55 -0.95
CA ALA A 232 14.34 4.61 0.45
C ALA A 232 15.45 5.65 0.72
N ARG A 233 16.43 5.75 -0.19
CA ARG A 233 17.51 6.74 -0.12
C ARG A 233 16.96 8.18 -0.23
N ARG A 234 16.13 8.45 -1.22
CA ARG A 234 15.54 9.78 -1.42
C ARG A 234 14.64 10.19 -0.25
N LEU A 235 13.95 9.25 0.36
CA LEU A 235 13.17 9.51 1.58
C LEU A 235 14.02 9.65 2.85
N GLY A 236 15.35 9.54 2.77
CA GLY A 236 16.24 9.61 3.94
C GLY A 236 16.14 8.40 4.89
N ILE A 237 15.59 7.28 4.40
CA ILE A 237 15.40 6.05 5.19
C ILE A 237 16.70 5.23 5.27
N ILE A 238 17.48 5.24 4.21
CA ILE A 238 18.82 4.63 4.13
C ILE A 238 19.81 5.68 3.64
N HIS A 239 21.06 5.57 4.10
CA HIS A 239 22.15 6.40 3.64
C HIS A 239 22.97 5.60 2.61
N GLU A 240 23.69 6.28 1.71
CA GLU A 240 24.72 5.65 0.91
C GLU A 240 25.83 5.20 1.86
N GLU A 241 26.25 3.95 1.73
CA GLU A 241 27.53 3.55 2.34
C GLU A 241 28.64 4.35 1.64
N SER A 242 29.31 5.19 2.42
CA SER A 242 30.46 5.99 1.97
C SER A 242 31.66 5.11 1.61
#